data_6fde79d65a06045f3396a606412c30fc
#
_entry.id   6fde79d65a06045f3396a606412c30fc
#
_cell.length_a   1.000
_cell.length_b   1.000
_cell.length_c   1.000
_cell.angle_alpha   90.00
_cell.angle_beta   90.00
_cell.angle_gamma   90.00
#
_symmetry.space_group_name_H-M   'P 1'
#
loop_
_entity.id
_entity.type
_entity.pdbx_description
1 polymer ?
#
loop_
_entity_poly.entity_id
_entity_poly.type
_entity_poly.pdbx_seq_one_letter_code
_entity_poly.pdbx_strand_id
1 'polypeptide(L)'
;MKMKITALAAAAVMTLAPITGSISAAAAGIPAAEHSSDFLSDCGSRAGYEYLGTMENGAAMQRAYDRMCEAAEKLWNDTGRGMDRIATYNTYASIPYDGLDYKSIGKVYLTFRNDFPLYYFADCVLVGNKTNFYMISNNSYVKGSTRAKAQQDITNYITSLAKKAEGACSDYEKAKIVHDAINADLKYAYDKNNNPSNEPWTHNILGACQKGEGVCETYARVYQAVLNYLDIDNYFVSGKADGGDHAWNAVRLDDGKCYYVDCTWDDILGSNSYFAKGEKTMSKDHVVDVPDDDPMRFFIELPDISATDFDPSKISKPRAKGDVNGDGIINISDITLVAAHIKGLRILSEEDKKYADVNGDGKINVTDLTKISAIIKGKAR
;
A
#
# COMPACT_ATOMS: atom_id res chain seq x y z
N MET A 1 -6.63 3.43 -31.96
CA MET A 1 -6.07 2.07 -32.07
C MET A 1 -6.20 1.49 -30.64
N LYS A 2 -7.19 0.64 -30.40
CA LYS A 2 -7.36 0.02 -29.07
C LYS A 2 -6.23 -0.98 -28.88
N MET A 3 -5.27 -0.66 -28.03
CA MET A 3 -4.28 -1.62 -27.56
C MET A 3 -5.01 -2.66 -26.70
N LYS A 4 -4.98 -3.92 -27.08
CA LYS A 4 -5.44 -5.01 -26.21
C LYS A 4 -4.36 -5.22 -25.15
N ILE A 5 -4.62 -4.78 -23.96
CA ILE A 5 -3.79 -5.11 -22.79
C ILE A 5 -4.25 -6.50 -22.35
N THR A 6 -3.50 -7.52 -22.69
CA THR A 6 -3.72 -8.87 -22.17
C THR A 6 -2.83 -9.06 -20.97
N ALA A 7 -3.35 -8.78 -19.79
CA ALA A 7 -2.69 -9.16 -18.54
C ALA A 7 -2.84 -10.69 -18.39
N LEU A 8 -1.73 -11.42 -18.38
CA LEU A 8 -1.70 -12.83 -18.03
C LEU A 8 -1.31 -12.91 -16.54
N ALA A 9 -2.26 -13.24 -15.69
CA ALA A 9 -1.91 -13.65 -14.34
C ALA A 9 -1.10 -14.94 -14.43
N ALA A 10 -0.02 -15.02 -13.65
CA ALA A 10 0.71 -16.25 -13.50
C ALA A 10 -0.22 -17.30 -12.90
N ALA A 11 -0.67 -18.27 -13.70
CA ALA A 11 -1.44 -19.40 -13.22
C ALA A 11 -0.58 -20.17 -12.22
N ALA A 12 -0.89 -20.06 -10.94
CA ALA A 12 -0.23 -20.83 -9.90
C ALA A 12 -0.63 -22.31 -10.07
N VAL A 13 0.34 -23.13 -10.36
CA VAL A 13 0.13 -24.59 -10.51
C VAL A 13 -0.02 -25.18 -9.12
N MET A 14 -1.22 -25.63 -8.79
CA MET A 14 -1.46 -26.45 -7.60
C MET A 14 -0.87 -27.84 -7.82
N THR A 15 0.20 -28.17 -7.11
CA THR A 15 0.71 -29.54 -7.06
C THR A 15 0.64 -30.08 -5.64
N LEU A 16 -0.25 -31.04 -5.43
CA LEU A 16 -0.23 -31.90 -4.24
C LEU A 16 0.86 -32.96 -4.44
N ALA A 17 2.06 -32.74 -3.94
CA ALA A 17 3.11 -33.75 -3.93
C ALA A 17 3.22 -34.40 -2.54
N PRO A 18 3.28 -35.74 -2.46
CA PRO A 18 3.61 -36.41 -1.19
C PRO A 18 5.10 -36.20 -0.87
N ILE A 19 5.39 -35.61 0.29
CA ILE A 19 6.75 -35.29 0.71
C ILE A 19 7.18 -36.23 1.84
N THR A 20 8.28 -36.95 1.59
CA THR A 20 9.01 -37.69 2.59
C THR A 20 10.47 -37.18 2.55
N GLY A 21 10.96 -36.55 3.59
CA GLY A 21 12.33 -36.06 3.67
C GLY A 21 12.68 -35.41 4.99
N SER A 22 13.89 -35.69 5.47
CA SER A 22 14.46 -35.24 6.74
C SER A 22 15.19 -33.90 6.61
N ILE A 23 15.18 -33.09 7.67
CA ILE A 23 15.70 -31.74 7.80
C ILE A 23 17.18 -31.75 8.22
N SER A 24 18.01 -30.93 7.63
CA SER A 24 19.35 -30.60 8.10
C SER A 24 19.66 -29.12 7.96
N ALA A 25 20.16 -28.49 9.03
CA ALA A 25 20.44 -27.07 9.13
C ALA A 25 21.94 -26.75 9.07
N ALA A 26 22.35 -25.69 8.42
CA ALA A 26 23.65 -25.07 8.58
C ALA A 26 23.61 -23.54 8.34
N ALA A 27 24.19 -22.77 9.26
CA ALA A 27 24.22 -21.31 9.25
C ALA A 27 25.66 -20.77 9.25
N ALA A 28 25.90 -19.61 8.66
CA ALA A 28 27.00 -18.71 8.97
C ALA A 28 26.63 -17.26 8.67
N GLY A 29 26.86 -16.37 9.63
CA GLY A 29 26.25 -15.06 9.71
C GLY A 29 26.96 -13.91 8.98
N ILE A 30 26.15 -12.91 8.64
CA ILE A 30 26.50 -11.54 8.24
C ILE A 30 25.72 -10.61 9.18
N PRO A 31 26.28 -9.49 9.68
CA PRO A 31 25.58 -8.63 10.62
C PRO A 31 24.33 -8.03 9.99
N ALA A 32 23.19 -8.13 10.70
CA ALA A 32 21.93 -7.55 10.33
C ALA A 32 22.02 -6.01 10.39
N ALA A 33 21.56 -5.32 9.37
CA ALA A 33 21.19 -3.92 9.51
C ALA A 33 20.00 -3.84 10.48
N GLU A 34 20.07 -2.99 11.48
CA GLU A 34 18.94 -2.71 12.37
C GLU A 34 17.83 -2.02 11.56
N HIS A 35 16.92 -2.82 11.00
CA HIS A 35 15.65 -2.32 10.52
C HIS A 35 14.67 -2.36 11.70
N SER A 36 14.08 -1.22 12.04
CA SER A 36 13.11 -1.19 13.13
C SER A 36 11.93 -2.09 12.80
N SER A 37 11.40 -2.80 13.80
CA SER A 37 10.15 -3.56 13.71
C SER A 37 8.99 -2.67 13.24
N ASP A 38 9.09 -1.38 13.47
CA ASP A 38 8.12 -0.34 13.14
C ASP A 38 7.94 -0.18 11.63
N PHE A 39 9.01 -0.08 10.82
CA PHE A 39 8.91 0.09 9.37
C PHE A 39 8.10 -1.00 8.67
N LEU A 40 8.30 -2.26 9.07
CA LEU A 40 7.58 -3.39 8.49
C LEU A 40 6.09 -3.33 8.85
N SER A 41 5.78 -3.00 10.10
CA SER A 41 4.42 -2.78 10.58
C SER A 41 3.76 -1.60 9.88
N ASP A 42 4.47 -0.49 9.72
CA ASP A 42 3.96 0.74 9.10
C ASP A 42 3.60 0.55 7.62
N CYS A 43 4.29 -0.38 6.93
CA CYS A 43 3.99 -0.68 5.52
C CYS A 43 2.98 -1.82 5.34
N GLY A 44 2.50 -2.46 6.41
CA GLY A 44 1.52 -3.54 6.40
C GLY A 44 0.10 -3.07 6.67
N SER A 45 -0.85 -4.00 6.50
CA SER A 45 -2.26 -3.84 6.85
C SER A 45 -2.75 -5.06 7.62
N ARG A 46 -3.85 -4.94 8.33
CA ARG A 46 -4.54 -6.08 8.93
C ARG A 46 -6.02 -6.19 8.49
N ALA A 47 -6.37 -5.51 7.41
CA ALA A 47 -7.73 -5.54 6.89
C ALA A 47 -8.18 -6.95 6.51
N GLY A 48 -7.29 -7.72 5.90
CA GLY A 48 -7.56 -9.12 5.57
C GLY A 48 -7.66 -10.01 6.80
N TYR A 49 -6.87 -9.78 7.84
CA TYR A 49 -6.98 -10.50 9.11
C TYR A 49 -8.37 -10.32 9.75
N GLU A 50 -8.89 -9.10 9.79
CA GLU A 50 -10.23 -8.82 10.32
C GLU A 50 -11.31 -9.54 9.49
N TYR A 51 -11.17 -9.48 8.15
CA TYR A 51 -12.07 -10.20 7.24
C TYR A 51 -12.05 -11.71 7.48
N LEU A 52 -10.87 -12.34 7.63
CA LEU A 52 -10.76 -13.77 7.96
C LEU A 52 -11.53 -14.12 9.23
N GLY A 53 -11.52 -13.23 10.23
CA GLY A 53 -12.26 -13.41 11.49
C GLY A 53 -13.77 -13.53 11.31
N THR A 54 -14.33 -13.01 10.22
CA THR A 54 -15.77 -13.08 9.92
C THR A 54 -16.19 -14.38 9.24
N MET A 55 -15.22 -15.17 8.75
CA MET A 55 -15.47 -16.40 7.98
C MET A 55 -15.77 -17.61 8.88
N GLU A 56 -16.31 -18.67 8.30
CA GLU A 56 -16.37 -19.97 8.97
C GLU A 56 -14.95 -20.41 9.35
N ASN A 57 -14.78 -20.89 10.58
CA ASN A 57 -13.46 -21.16 11.20
C ASN A 57 -12.53 -19.95 11.33
N GLY A 58 -13.06 -18.73 11.34
CA GLY A 58 -12.29 -17.49 11.35
C GLY A 58 -11.21 -17.43 12.43
N ALA A 59 -11.51 -17.85 13.66
CA ALA A 59 -10.51 -17.89 14.73
C ALA A 59 -9.31 -18.83 14.43
N ALA A 60 -9.54 -19.95 13.72
CA ALA A 60 -8.45 -20.83 13.29
C ALA A 60 -7.66 -20.19 12.14
N MET A 61 -8.34 -19.52 11.20
CA MET A 61 -7.71 -18.77 10.12
C MET A 61 -6.83 -17.64 10.66
N GLN A 62 -7.31 -16.88 11.63
CA GLN A 62 -6.53 -15.81 12.29
C GLN A 62 -5.29 -16.35 13.00
N ARG A 63 -5.38 -17.48 13.70
CA ARG A 63 -4.20 -18.11 14.32
C ARG A 63 -3.18 -18.56 13.26
N ALA A 64 -3.63 -19.11 12.14
CA ALA A 64 -2.74 -19.49 11.04
C ALA A 64 -2.08 -18.25 10.41
N TYR A 65 -2.82 -17.18 10.22
CA TYR A 65 -2.33 -15.90 9.74
C TYR A 65 -1.24 -15.32 10.66
N ASP A 66 -1.48 -15.27 11.97
CA ASP A 66 -0.49 -14.77 12.94
C ASP A 66 0.81 -15.58 12.89
N ARG A 67 0.73 -16.93 12.76
CA ARG A 67 1.92 -17.78 12.56
C ARG A 67 2.66 -17.48 11.27
N MET A 68 1.94 -17.14 10.19
CA MET A 68 2.56 -16.74 8.92
C MET A 68 3.28 -15.40 9.06
N CYS A 69 2.67 -14.43 9.74
CA CYS A 69 3.29 -13.14 10.05
C CYS A 69 4.56 -13.33 10.88
N GLU A 70 4.50 -14.08 11.98
CA GLU A 70 5.67 -14.37 12.82
C GLU A 70 6.81 -15.04 12.04
N ALA A 71 6.47 -15.97 11.14
CA ALA A 71 7.47 -16.67 10.35
C ALA A 71 8.15 -15.75 9.33
N ALA A 72 7.38 -14.90 8.68
CA ALA A 72 7.90 -13.94 7.71
C ALA A 72 8.72 -12.83 8.40
N GLU A 73 8.25 -12.33 9.53
CA GLU A 73 8.98 -11.35 10.33
C GLU A 73 10.33 -11.92 10.83
N LYS A 74 10.36 -13.16 11.30
CA LYS A 74 11.61 -13.84 11.67
C LYS A 74 12.59 -13.95 10.52
N LEU A 75 12.10 -14.22 9.30
CA LEU A 75 12.95 -14.27 8.11
C LEU A 75 13.42 -12.88 7.68
N TRP A 76 12.58 -11.88 7.82
CA TRP A 76 12.91 -10.48 7.54
C TRP A 76 13.98 -9.97 8.50
N ASN A 77 13.82 -10.16 9.80
CA ASN A 77 14.71 -9.64 10.84
C ASN A 77 16.03 -10.42 10.94
N ASP A 78 16.06 -11.69 10.54
CA ASP A 78 17.26 -12.52 10.53
C ASP A 78 17.68 -12.87 9.10
N THR A 79 18.43 -11.97 8.47
CA THR A 79 18.98 -12.20 7.14
C THR A 79 20.05 -13.30 7.10
N GLY A 80 20.65 -13.68 8.24
CA GLY A 80 21.53 -14.82 8.38
C GLY A 80 20.83 -16.17 8.34
N ARG A 81 19.50 -16.18 8.58
CA ARG A 81 18.71 -17.41 8.59
C ARG A 81 18.66 -18.05 7.21
N GLY A 82 18.95 -19.36 7.16
CA GLY A 82 18.76 -20.19 5.98
C GLY A 82 17.29 -20.52 5.72
N MET A 83 17.05 -21.14 4.58
CA MET A 83 15.76 -21.75 4.24
C MET A 83 15.94 -23.25 4.10
N ASP A 84 14.93 -24.00 4.53
CA ASP A 84 14.90 -25.45 4.36
C ASP A 84 14.44 -25.82 2.94
N ARG A 85 14.61 -27.09 2.57
CA ARG A 85 14.10 -27.61 1.31
C ARG A 85 13.03 -28.65 1.54
N ILE A 86 11.94 -28.49 0.79
CA ILE A 86 10.85 -29.47 0.73
C ILE A 86 10.63 -29.85 -0.72
N ALA A 87 10.99 -31.08 -1.09
CA ALA A 87 11.09 -31.51 -2.48
C ALA A 87 11.96 -30.53 -3.32
N THR A 88 11.37 -29.83 -4.27
CA THR A 88 12.06 -28.87 -5.14
C THR A 88 11.97 -27.42 -4.64
N TYR A 89 11.19 -27.17 -3.59
CA TYR A 89 10.89 -25.82 -3.09
C TYR A 89 11.78 -25.43 -1.92
N ASN A 90 12.14 -24.15 -1.83
CA ASN A 90 12.69 -23.58 -0.60
C ASN A 90 11.54 -23.15 0.29
N THR A 91 11.60 -23.49 1.56
CA THR A 91 10.59 -23.08 2.55
C THR A 91 11.25 -22.39 3.72
N TYR A 92 10.57 -21.38 4.24
CA TYR A 92 11.00 -20.66 5.44
C TYR A 92 10.09 -20.91 6.64
N ALA A 93 8.94 -21.56 6.44
CA ALA A 93 8.06 -21.96 7.53
C ALA A 93 7.16 -23.14 7.16
N SER A 94 6.76 -23.88 8.20
CA SER A 94 5.78 -24.96 8.16
C SER A 94 4.63 -24.60 9.10
N ILE A 95 3.45 -24.39 8.57
CA ILE A 95 2.25 -23.95 9.28
C ILE A 95 1.28 -25.13 9.41
N PRO A 96 0.94 -25.59 10.62
CA PRO A 96 -0.03 -26.65 10.80
C PRO A 96 -1.42 -26.20 10.37
N TYR A 97 -2.21 -27.11 9.84
CA TYR A 97 -3.59 -26.78 9.41
C TYR A 97 -4.53 -26.44 10.56
N ASP A 98 -4.32 -27.01 11.74
CA ASP A 98 -5.15 -26.79 12.94
C ASP A 98 -6.67 -26.93 12.70
N GLY A 99 -7.04 -27.94 11.90
CA GLY A 99 -8.43 -28.21 11.53
C GLY A 99 -8.93 -27.47 10.29
N LEU A 100 -8.13 -26.57 9.72
CA LEU A 100 -8.41 -25.96 8.43
C LEU A 100 -8.19 -26.97 7.29
N ASP A 101 -8.92 -26.81 6.22
CA ASP A 101 -8.64 -27.51 4.97
C ASP A 101 -7.61 -26.75 4.13
N TYR A 102 -7.19 -27.37 3.02
CA TYR A 102 -6.19 -26.78 2.12
C TYR A 102 -6.67 -25.47 1.47
N LYS A 103 -7.95 -25.36 1.14
CA LYS A 103 -8.53 -24.15 0.56
C LYS A 103 -8.49 -23.00 1.58
N SER A 104 -8.94 -23.28 2.79
CA SER A 104 -8.94 -22.28 3.88
C SER A 104 -7.56 -21.77 4.20
N ILE A 105 -6.55 -22.65 4.33
CA ILE A 105 -5.18 -22.21 4.60
C ILE A 105 -4.59 -21.45 3.40
N GLY A 106 -4.95 -21.80 2.17
CA GLY A 106 -4.57 -21.07 0.97
C GLY A 106 -5.13 -19.64 0.98
N LYS A 107 -6.40 -19.46 1.37
CA LYS A 107 -6.99 -18.13 1.56
C LYS A 107 -6.25 -17.33 2.62
N VAL A 108 -5.94 -17.92 3.76
CA VAL A 108 -5.14 -17.26 4.80
C VAL A 108 -3.80 -16.78 4.26
N TYR A 109 -3.11 -17.62 3.50
CA TYR A 109 -1.81 -17.27 2.94
C TYR A 109 -1.88 -16.12 1.90
N LEU A 110 -2.89 -16.13 1.04
CA LEU A 110 -3.08 -15.04 0.08
C LEU A 110 -3.46 -13.72 0.78
N THR A 111 -4.29 -13.80 1.82
CA THR A 111 -4.61 -12.67 2.69
C THR A 111 -3.34 -12.07 3.28
N PHE A 112 -2.53 -12.90 3.91
CA PHE A 112 -1.22 -12.50 4.46
C PHE A 112 -0.34 -11.82 3.41
N ARG A 113 -0.23 -12.37 2.19
CA ARG A 113 0.56 -11.76 1.12
C ARG A 113 0.02 -10.41 0.66
N ASN A 114 -1.30 -10.23 0.70
CA ASN A 114 -1.93 -8.98 0.28
C ASN A 114 -1.85 -7.91 1.36
N ASP A 115 -1.92 -8.29 2.63
CA ASP A 115 -1.78 -7.35 3.74
C ASP A 115 -0.33 -6.85 3.93
N PHE A 116 0.67 -7.64 3.51
CA PHE A 116 2.09 -7.31 3.70
C PHE A 116 2.87 -7.26 2.37
N PRO A 117 2.78 -6.16 1.63
CA PRO A 117 3.42 -6.02 0.31
C PRO A 117 4.95 -6.11 0.35
N LEU A 118 5.58 -5.90 1.51
CA LEU A 118 7.04 -5.94 1.66
C LEU A 118 7.63 -7.35 1.72
N TYR A 119 6.83 -8.38 1.97
CA TYR A 119 7.34 -9.76 2.01
C TYR A 119 7.55 -10.34 0.60
N TYR A 120 8.39 -9.68 -0.18
CA TYR A 120 8.76 -10.05 -1.56
C TYR A 120 9.24 -11.50 -1.72
N PHE A 121 9.71 -12.13 -0.65
CA PHE A 121 10.13 -13.53 -0.63
C PHE A 121 8.98 -14.52 -0.48
N ALA A 122 7.78 -14.08 -0.16
CA ALA A 122 6.59 -14.92 -0.07
C ALA A 122 6.07 -15.24 -1.48
N ASP A 123 6.40 -16.44 -1.98
CA ASP A 123 6.00 -16.91 -3.30
C ASP A 123 4.48 -17.15 -3.37
N CYS A 124 3.87 -17.02 -4.55
CA CYS A 124 2.45 -17.33 -4.76
C CYS A 124 2.15 -18.84 -4.84
N VAL A 125 3.16 -19.70 -4.91
CA VAL A 125 2.98 -21.15 -4.99
C VAL A 125 2.49 -21.70 -3.67
N LEU A 126 1.37 -22.44 -3.71
CA LEU A 126 0.79 -23.11 -2.55
C LEU A 126 1.34 -24.55 -2.45
N VAL A 127 2.00 -24.89 -1.35
CA VAL A 127 2.58 -26.21 -1.11
C VAL A 127 2.16 -26.70 0.26
N GLY A 128 1.68 -27.93 0.32
CA GLY A 128 1.28 -28.57 1.58
C GLY A 128 1.37 -30.09 1.52
N ASN A 129 1.23 -30.70 2.68
CA ASN A 129 1.05 -32.12 2.84
C ASN A 129 -0.25 -32.40 3.63
N LYS A 130 -0.40 -33.58 4.24
CA LYS A 130 -1.61 -33.94 5.00
C LYS A 130 -1.79 -33.14 6.31
N THR A 131 -0.75 -32.52 6.84
CA THR A 131 -0.77 -31.89 8.18
C THR A 131 -0.32 -30.44 8.18
N ASN A 132 0.45 -30.02 7.17
CA ASN A 132 1.11 -28.72 7.17
C ASN A 132 1.04 -28.05 5.79
N PHE A 133 0.89 -26.75 5.82
CA PHE A 133 1.15 -25.82 4.73
C PHE A 133 2.57 -25.28 4.84
N TYR A 134 3.26 -25.09 3.71
CA TYR A 134 4.64 -24.61 3.67
C TYR A 134 4.72 -23.25 3.00
N MET A 135 5.29 -22.28 3.70
CA MET A 135 5.55 -20.96 3.14
C MET A 135 6.81 -21.03 2.27
N ILE A 136 6.62 -20.84 0.98
CA ILE A 136 7.62 -21.05 -0.07
C ILE A 136 8.28 -19.73 -0.46
N SER A 137 9.55 -19.80 -0.84
CA SER A 137 10.31 -18.69 -1.38
C SER A 137 11.02 -19.07 -2.68
N ASN A 138 11.12 -18.10 -3.59
CA ASN A 138 11.87 -18.23 -4.83
C ASN A 138 13.37 -18.44 -4.55
N ASN A 139 14.05 -19.21 -5.43
CA ASN A 139 15.49 -19.46 -5.35
C ASN A 139 16.34 -18.18 -5.26
N SER A 140 15.89 -17.10 -5.87
CA SER A 140 16.58 -15.80 -5.87
C SER A 140 16.74 -15.20 -4.47
N TYR A 141 15.89 -15.57 -3.51
CA TYR A 141 15.84 -14.96 -2.17
C TYR A 141 16.37 -15.87 -1.05
N VAL A 142 16.95 -17.00 -1.38
CA VAL A 142 17.49 -17.97 -0.39
C VAL A 142 18.69 -17.40 0.38
N LYS A 143 19.56 -16.65 -0.31
CA LYS A 143 20.78 -16.10 0.29
C LYS A 143 20.47 -14.89 1.18
N GLY A 144 20.97 -14.90 2.42
CA GLY A 144 20.79 -13.81 3.37
C GLY A 144 21.32 -12.47 2.88
N SER A 145 22.48 -12.44 2.22
CA SER A 145 23.03 -11.21 1.63
C SER A 145 22.13 -10.60 0.54
N THR A 146 21.44 -11.44 -0.24
CA THR A 146 20.47 -10.98 -1.22
C THR A 146 19.27 -10.35 -0.52
N ARG A 147 18.77 -10.97 0.56
CA ARG A 147 17.66 -10.43 1.35
C ARG A 147 18.02 -9.12 2.04
N ALA A 148 19.21 -9.03 2.67
CA ALA A 148 19.67 -7.80 3.30
C ALA A 148 19.72 -6.62 2.32
N LYS A 149 20.26 -6.86 1.11
CA LYS A 149 20.27 -5.84 0.06
C LYS A 149 18.84 -5.46 -0.36
N ALA A 150 17.98 -6.43 -0.58
CA ALA A 150 16.59 -6.21 -0.99
C ALA A 150 15.83 -5.35 0.03
N GLN A 151 15.99 -5.65 1.32
CA GLN A 151 15.36 -4.87 2.40
C GLN A 151 15.84 -3.43 2.42
N GLN A 152 17.15 -3.20 2.25
CA GLN A 152 17.70 -1.84 2.17
C GLN A 152 17.15 -1.08 0.96
N ASP A 153 17.09 -1.75 -0.21
CA ASP A 153 16.55 -1.14 -1.44
C ASP A 153 15.07 -0.78 -1.26
N ILE A 154 14.27 -1.67 -0.67
CA ILE A 154 12.85 -1.44 -0.38
C ILE A 154 12.67 -0.25 0.58
N THR A 155 13.38 -0.26 1.72
CA THR A 155 13.28 0.81 2.72
C THR A 155 13.60 2.16 2.10
N ASN A 156 14.71 2.25 1.36
CA ASN A 156 15.11 3.49 0.69
C ASN A 156 14.06 3.94 -0.33
N TYR A 157 13.49 3.03 -1.09
CA TYR A 157 12.51 3.35 -2.12
C TYR A 157 11.20 3.86 -1.54
N ILE A 158 10.60 3.11 -0.59
CA ILE A 158 9.34 3.47 0.06
C ILE A 158 9.47 4.81 0.79
N THR A 159 10.53 5.00 1.59
CA THR A 159 10.74 6.26 2.31
C THR A 159 10.99 7.44 1.37
N SER A 160 11.65 7.21 0.22
CA SER A 160 11.85 8.27 -0.79
C SER A 160 10.55 8.71 -1.44
N LEU A 161 9.63 7.78 -1.73
CA LEU A 161 8.30 8.10 -2.26
C LEU A 161 7.44 8.80 -1.22
N ALA A 162 7.40 8.30 0.02
CA ALA A 162 6.65 8.91 1.11
C ALA A 162 7.11 10.35 1.38
N LYS A 163 8.42 10.58 1.33
CA LYS A 163 9.00 11.92 1.49
C LYS A 163 8.51 12.93 0.45
N LYS A 164 8.20 12.49 -0.77
CA LYS A 164 7.62 13.40 -1.80
C LYS A 164 6.26 13.94 -1.38
N ALA A 165 5.51 13.19 -0.55
CA ALA A 165 4.21 13.58 -0.03
C ALA A 165 4.27 14.35 1.30
N GLU A 166 5.47 14.57 1.88
CA GLU A 166 5.63 15.42 3.05
C GLU A 166 5.12 16.84 2.77
N GLY A 167 4.27 17.36 3.65
CA GLY A 167 3.67 18.68 3.51
C GLY A 167 2.37 18.74 2.72
N ALA A 168 1.93 17.66 2.10
CA ALA A 168 0.56 17.55 1.58
C ALA A 168 -0.45 17.57 2.74
N CYS A 169 -1.56 18.29 2.54
CA CYS A 169 -2.50 18.61 3.61
C CYS A 169 -3.72 17.69 3.67
N SER A 170 -3.85 16.76 2.71
CA SER A 170 -4.98 15.84 2.63
C SER A 170 -4.53 14.47 2.15
N ASP A 171 -5.32 13.44 2.43
CA ASP A 171 -5.03 12.08 1.98
C ASP A 171 -5.13 11.95 0.47
N TYR A 172 -6.04 12.69 -0.16
CA TYR A 172 -6.10 12.80 -1.62
C TYR A 172 -4.81 13.38 -2.21
N GLU A 173 -4.28 14.47 -1.64
CA GLU A 173 -3.03 15.09 -2.13
C GLU A 173 -1.84 14.14 -1.96
N LYS A 174 -1.72 13.49 -0.80
CA LYS A 174 -0.67 12.49 -0.54
C LYS A 174 -0.78 11.32 -1.53
N ALA A 175 -1.97 10.73 -1.64
CA ALA A 175 -2.24 9.61 -2.54
C ALA A 175 -1.93 9.96 -3.99
N LYS A 176 -2.28 11.20 -4.43
CA LYS A 176 -1.99 11.70 -5.78
C LYS A 176 -0.49 11.87 -6.05
N ILE A 177 0.24 12.45 -5.09
CA ILE A 177 1.69 12.61 -5.21
C ILE A 177 2.39 11.26 -5.31
N VAL A 178 1.97 10.29 -4.51
CA VAL A 178 2.53 8.93 -4.55
C VAL A 178 2.21 8.25 -5.88
N HIS A 179 0.96 8.35 -6.35
CA HIS A 179 0.54 7.83 -7.66
C HIS A 179 1.42 8.40 -8.79
N ASP A 180 1.56 9.71 -8.87
CA ASP A 180 2.32 10.38 -9.91
C ASP A 180 3.83 10.04 -9.83
N ALA A 181 4.34 9.88 -8.61
CA ALA A 181 5.73 9.51 -8.40
C ALA A 181 6.02 8.08 -8.88
N ILE A 182 5.11 7.14 -8.62
CA ILE A 182 5.22 5.75 -9.10
C ILE A 182 5.19 5.72 -10.62
N ASN A 183 4.24 6.42 -11.26
CA ASN A 183 4.10 6.48 -12.71
C ASN A 183 5.28 7.18 -13.40
N ALA A 184 5.98 8.07 -12.71
CA ALA A 184 7.21 8.67 -13.21
C ALA A 184 8.43 7.74 -13.09
N ASP A 185 8.45 6.87 -12.08
CA ASP A 185 9.60 6.04 -11.73
C ASP A 185 9.56 4.64 -12.38
N LEU A 186 8.36 4.10 -12.65
CA LEU A 186 8.17 2.74 -13.16
C LEU A 186 7.87 2.69 -14.66
N LYS A 187 8.14 1.51 -15.23
CA LYS A 187 7.70 1.11 -16.56
C LYS A 187 7.07 -0.26 -16.52
N TYR A 188 6.04 -0.46 -17.34
CA TYR A 188 5.41 -1.77 -17.41
C TYR A 188 6.35 -2.82 -18.02
N ALA A 189 6.52 -3.94 -17.32
CA ALA A 189 7.47 -4.98 -17.72
C ALA A 189 6.84 -5.94 -18.74
N TYR A 190 7.46 -6.05 -19.91
CA TYR A 190 7.10 -6.97 -20.98
C TYR A 190 8.17 -8.03 -21.20
N ASP A 191 7.75 -9.21 -21.65
CA ASP A 191 8.65 -10.23 -22.17
C ASP A 191 9.06 -9.92 -23.62
N LYS A 192 9.95 -10.75 -24.19
CA LYS A 192 10.43 -10.61 -25.57
C LYS A 192 9.35 -10.71 -26.64
N ASN A 193 8.16 -11.21 -26.30
CA ASN A 193 7.00 -11.35 -27.20
C ASN A 193 5.97 -10.24 -26.98
N ASN A 194 6.29 -9.25 -26.16
CA ASN A 194 5.42 -8.14 -25.77
C ASN A 194 4.20 -8.59 -24.97
N ASN A 195 4.30 -9.68 -24.21
CA ASN A 195 3.34 -10.05 -23.18
C ASN A 195 3.81 -9.52 -21.82
N PRO A 196 2.92 -9.36 -20.84
CA PRO A 196 3.32 -9.08 -19.45
C PRO A 196 4.37 -10.08 -18.99
N SER A 197 5.42 -9.58 -18.35
CA SER A 197 6.53 -10.42 -17.89
C SER A 197 6.08 -11.34 -16.74
N ASN A 198 6.54 -12.61 -16.77
CA ASN A 198 6.32 -13.59 -15.71
C ASN A 198 7.57 -13.79 -14.84
N GLU A 199 8.57 -12.93 -14.94
CA GLU A 199 9.73 -13.00 -14.08
C GLU A 199 9.32 -12.75 -12.61
N PRO A 200 9.78 -13.54 -11.63
CA PRO A 200 9.32 -13.43 -10.24
C PRO A 200 9.43 -12.03 -9.63
N TRP A 201 10.43 -11.25 -10.06
CA TRP A 201 10.63 -9.90 -9.56
C TRP A 201 9.63 -8.89 -10.12
N THR A 202 8.95 -9.18 -11.24
CA THR A 202 7.94 -8.28 -11.82
C THR A 202 6.59 -8.34 -11.10
N HIS A 203 6.41 -9.28 -10.18
CA HIS A 203 5.21 -9.50 -9.39
C HIS A 203 5.36 -9.09 -7.92
N ASN A 204 6.42 -8.37 -7.57
CA ASN A 204 6.64 -7.89 -6.22
C ASN A 204 7.37 -6.54 -6.22
N ILE A 205 7.53 -5.96 -5.04
CA ILE A 205 8.09 -4.63 -4.85
C ILE A 205 9.54 -4.47 -5.35
N LEU A 206 10.30 -5.57 -5.50
CA LEU A 206 11.70 -5.52 -5.97
C LEU A 206 11.79 -5.11 -7.44
N GLY A 207 10.78 -5.39 -8.24
CA GLY A 207 10.70 -4.89 -9.61
C GLY A 207 10.83 -3.37 -9.63
N ALA A 208 10.08 -2.69 -8.77
CA ALA A 208 10.14 -1.25 -8.65
C ALA A 208 11.51 -0.76 -8.12
N CYS A 209 11.91 -1.19 -6.93
CA CYS A 209 13.06 -0.60 -6.25
C CYS A 209 14.43 -1.00 -6.82
N GLN A 210 14.53 -2.11 -7.57
CA GLN A 210 15.80 -2.61 -8.13
C GLN A 210 15.89 -2.47 -9.64
N LYS A 211 14.75 -2.41 -10.35
CA LYS A 211 14.68 -2.44 -11.81
C LYS A 211 13.99 -1.23 -12.41
N GLY A 212 13.13 -0.55 -11.67
CA GLY A 212 12.23 0.48 -12.20
C GLY A 212 11.17 -0.10 -13.14
N GLU A 213 10.85 -1.39 -13.00
CA GLU A 213 9.93 -2.11 -13.87
C GLU A 213 9.06 -3.08 -13.07
N GLY A 214 7.84 -3.32 -13.52
CA GLY A 214 6.96 -4.32 -12.95
C GLY A 214 5.66 -4.49 -13.73
N VAL A 215 4.86 -5.49 -13.39
CA VAL A 215 3.49 -5.64 -13.88
C VAL A 215 2.51 -5.00 -12.89
N CYS A 216 1.22 -5.06 -13.15
CA CYS A 216 0.18 -4.44 -12.32
C CYS A 216 0.32 -4.74 -10.82
N GLU A 217 0.67 -5.97 -10.46
CA GLU A 217 0.90 -6.36 -9.07
C GLU A 217 2.03 -5.54 -8.40
N THR A 218 3.12 -5.24 -9.11
CA THR A 218 4.20 -4.38 -8.59
C THR A 218 3.72 -2.96 -8.31
N TYR A 219 3.01 -2.33 -9.26
CA TYR A 219 2.44 -0.99 -9.09
C TYR A 219 1.52 -0.93 -7.87
N ALA A 220 0.57 -1.87 -7.79
CA ALA A 220 -0.39 -1.93 -6.70
C ALA A 220 0.27 -2.16 -5.33
N ARG A 221 1.29 -3.02 -5.24
CA ARG A 221 2.01 -3.30 -3.99
C ARG A 221 2.88 -2.14 -3.54
N VAL A 222 3.54 -1.45 -4.46
CA VAL A 222 4.32 -0.24 -4.13
C VAL A 222 3.39 0.84 -3.60
N TYR A 223 2.30 1.10 -4.31
CA TYR A 223 1.31 2.09 -3.91
C TYR A 223 0.74 1.78 -2.53
N GLN A 224 0.32 0.53 -2.30
CA GLN A 224 -0.15 0.07 -1.00
C GLN A 224 0.88 0.30 0.11
N ALA A 225 2.13 -0.11 -0.09
CA ALA A 225 3.17 0.00 0.93
C ALA A 225 3.44 1.47 1.32
N VAL A 226 3.49 2.37 0.34
CA VAL A 226 3.71 3.81 0.60
C VAL A 226 2.52 4.44 1.29
N LEU A 227 1.28 4.09 0.90
CA LEU A 227 0.08 4.63 1.55
C LEU A 227 -0.06 4.12 2.98
N ASN A 228 0.22 2.84 3.24
CA ASN A 228 0.27 2.31 4.61
C ASN A 228 1.29 3.09 5.46
N TYR A 229 2.51 3.29 4.93
CA TYR A 229 3.56 4.07 5.61
C TYR A 229 3.15 5.52 5.90
N LEU A 230 2.24 6.09 5.11
CA LEU A 230 1.66 7.43 5.30
C LEU A 230 0.40 7.43 6.15
N ASP A 231 0.02 6.28 6.74
CA ASP A 231 -1.21 6.08 7.54
C ASP A 231 -2.49 6.41 6.75
N ILE A 232 -2.54 5.94 5.49
CA ILE A 232 -3.71 6.09 4.61
C ILE A 232 -4.32 4.72 4.36
N ASP A 233 -5.56 4.54 4.78
CA ASP A 233 -6.32 3.31 4.55
C ASP A 233 -6.39 2.97 3.07
N ASN A 234 -5.89 1.81 2.70
CA ASN A 234 -5.95 1.32 1.34
C ASN A 234 -5.98 -0.20 1.27
N TYR A 235 -6.43 -0.73 0.14
CA TYR A 235 -6.67 -2.14 -0.08
C TYR A 235 -6.10 -2.56 -1.42
N PHE A 236 -5.40 -3.69 -1.45
CA PHE A 236 -5.02 -4.35 -2.68
C PHE A 236 -6.25 -5.02 -3.29
N VAL A 237 -6.54 -4.73 -4.54
CA VAL A 237 -7.70 -5.27 -5.26
C VAL A 237 -7.22 -6.16 -6.38
N SER A 238 -7.77 -7.36 -6.47
CA SER A 238 -7.61 -8.25 -7.62
C SER A 238 -8.90 -8.38 -8.41
N GLY A 239 -8.76 -8.62 -9.70
CA GLY A 239 -9.91 -8.75 -10.58
C GLY A 239 -9.51 -8.83 -12.05
N LYS A 240 -10.37 -8.33 -12.90
CA LYS A 240 -10.11 -8.26 -14.35
C LYS A 240 -10.23 -6.83 -14.85
N ALA A 241 -9.32 -6.46 -15.76
CA ALA A 241 -9.43 -5.22 -16.52
C ALA A 241 -9.38 -5.55 -18.02
N ASP A 242 -10.36 -5.05 -18.77
CA ASP A 242 -10.58 -5.38 -20.19
C ASP A 242 -10.55 -6.91 -20.49
N GLY A 243 -11.02 -7.70 -19.52
CA GLY A 243 -11.10 -9.17 -19.56
C GLY A 243 -9.83 -9.94 -19.21
N GLY A 244 -8.69 -9.26 -18.96
CA GLY A 244 -7.46 -9.86 -18.46
C GLY A 244 -7.36 -9.75 -16.92
N ASP A 245 -6.66 -10.69 -16.28
CA ASP A 245 -6.40 -10.61 -14.84
C ASP A 245 -5.59 -9.36 -14.52
N HIS A 246 -5.96 -8.67 -13.44
CA HIS A 246 -5.40 -7.38 -13.12
C HIS A 246 -5.39 -7.09 -11.61
N ALA A 247 -4.54 -6.18 -11.18
CA ALA A 247 -4.46 -5.71 -9.81
C ALA A 247 -4.36 -4.18 -9.75
N TRP A 248 -5.09 -3.59 -8.79
CA TRP A 248 -5.11 -2.15 -8.52
C TRP A 248 -5.34 -1.90 -7.03
N ASN A 249 -5.70 -0.69 -6.64
CA ASN A 249 -5.97 -0.37 -5.24
C ASN A 249 -7.34 0.29 -5.06
N ALA A 250 -7.89 0.17 -3.85
CA ALA A 250 -8.94 1.02 -3.33
C ALA A 250 -8.37 1.84 -2.17
N VAL A 251 -8.63 3.14 -2.13
CA VAL A 251 -8.04 4.08 -1.17
C VAL A 251 -9.13 4.88 -0.50
N ARG A 252 -9.10 4.97 0.84
CA ARG A 252 -9.98 5.86 1.59
C ARG A 252 -9.45 7.27 1.53
N LEU A 253 -10.32 8.21 1.11
CA LEU A 253 -9.95 9.61 0.98
C LEU A 253 -10.66 10.50 2.02
N ASP A 254 -10.41 11.78 1.95
CA ASP A 254 -10.80 12.78 2.94
C ASP A 254 -12.30 12.87 3.27
N ASP A 255 -13.17 12.36 2.42
CA ASP A 255 -14.61 12.27 2.67
C ASP A 255 -15.03 10.97 3.39
N GLY A 256 -14.06 10.14 3.76
CA GLY A 256 -14.24 8.87 4.46
C GLY A 256 -14.70 7.71 3.59
N LYS A 257 -14.84 7.90 2.28
CA LYS A 257 -15.19 6.83 1.31
C LYS A 257 -13.98 6.30 0.61
N CYS A 258 -14.12 5.09 0.06
CA CYS A 258 -13.07 4.48 -0.76
C CYS A 258 -13.28 4.74 -2.25
N TYR A 259 -12.17 4.86 -2.95
CA TYR A 259 -12.09 5.12 -4.39
C TYR A 259 -11.03 4.23 -5.01
N TYR A 260 -11.26 3.77 -6.21
CA TYR A 260 -10.27 3.00 -6.96
C TYR A 260 -9.15 3.87 -7.50
N VAL A 261 -7.96 3.30 -7.53
CA VAL A 261 -6.75 3.88 -8.13
C VAL A 261 -6.02 2.80 -8.89
N ASP A 262 -5.80 3.00 -10.19
CA ASP A 262 -5.00 2.10 -11.01
C ASP A 262 -3.79 2.85 -11.59
N CYS A 263 -2.69 2.78 -10.87
CA CYS A 263 -1.41 3.36 -11.31
C CYS A 263 -0.93 2.76 -12.62
N THR A 264 -1.20 1.48 -12.87
CA THR A 264 -0.74 0.78 -14.07
C THR A 264 -1.37 1.32 -15.34
N TRP A 265 -2.70 1.45 -15.34
CA TRP A 265 -3.41 1.97 -16.52
C TRP A 265 -3.14 3.45 -16.73
N ASP A 266 -3.01 4.22 -15.67
CA ASP A 266 -2.65 5.64 -15.79
C ASP A 266 -1.22 5.83 -16.33
N ASP A 267 -0.25 5.00 -15.94
CA ASP A 267 1.11 5.00 -16.51
C ASP A 267 1.08 4.66 -18.01
N ILE A 268 0.43 3.55 -18.39
CA ILE A 268 0.36 3.10 -19.80
C ILE A 268 -0.35 4.11 -20.69
N LEU A 269 -1.39 4.76 -20.17
CA LEU A 269 -2.18 5.75 -20.92
C LEU A 269 -1.59 7.17 -20.84
N GLY A 270 -0.62 7.41 -19.97
CA GLY A 270 -0.06 8.74 -19.72
C GLY A 270 -1.13 9.72 -19.21
N SER A 271 -2.02 9.26 -18.32
CA SER A 271 -3.19 10.00 -17.86
C SER A 271 -3.41 9.84 -16.35
N ASN A 272 -4.45 10.49 -15.82
CA ASN A 272 -5.00 10.28 -14.48
C ASN A 272 -6.46 9.82 -14.56
N SER A 273 -6.79 9.07 -15.60
CA SER A 273 -8.16 8.65 -15.86
C SER A 273 -8.66 7.59 -14.88
N TYR A 274 -7.73 6.95 -14.16
CA TYR A 274 -7.99 5.89 -13.19
C TYR A 274 -7.54 6.24 -11.76
N PHE A 275 -7.27 7.50 -11.48
CA PHE A 275 -7.00 7.99 -10.14
C PHE A 275 -8.27 8.48 -9.45
N ALA A 276 -8.54 8.01 -8.22
CA ALA A 276 -9.66 8.39 -7.35
C ALA A 276 -11.05 8.21 -8.00
N LYS A 277 -11.28 7.05 -8.64
CA LYS A 277 -12.50 6.73 -9.38
C LYS A 277 -13.50 5.96 -8.54
N GLY A 278 -14.78 6.32 -8.74
CA GLY A 278 -15.89 5.58 -8.17
C GLY A 278 -16.28 4.36 -9.00
N GLU A 279 -17.13 3.52 -8.40
CA GLU A 279 -17.64 2.28 -9.01
C GLU A 279 -18.20 2.48 -10.43
N LYS A 280 -18.99 3.53 -10.61
CA LYS A 280 -19.63 3.83 -11.91
C LYS A 280 -18.63 4.12 -13.04
N THR A 281 -17.46 4.60 -12.72
CA THR A 281 -16.39 4.84 -13.70
C THR A 281 -15.57 3.59 -13.93
N MET A 282 -15.13 2.92 -12.84
CA MET A 282 -14.28 1.73 -12.91
C MET A 282 -15.00 0.53 -13.53
N SER A 283 -16.28 0.30 -13.22
CA SER A 283 -17.03 -0.86 -13.72
C SER A 283 -17.24 -0.91 -15.25
N LYS A 284 -16.79 0.11 -15.98
CA LYS A 284 -16.85 0.11 -17.45
C LYS A 284 -15.84 -0.88 -18.07
N ASP A 285 -14.75 -1.12 -17.41
CA ASP A 285 -13.62 -1.92 -17.89
C ASP A 285 -12.92 -2.74 -16.80
N HIS A 286 -13.22 -2.48 -15.53
CA HIS A 286 -12.71 -3.24 -14.37
C HIS A 286 -13.83 -4.02 -13.68
N VAL A 287 -13.54 -5.26 -13.31
CA VAL A 287 -14.44 -6.15 -12.54
C VAL A 287 -13.65 -6.72 -11.38
N VAL A 288 -14.06 -6.41 -10.15
CA VAL A 288 -13.45 -6.96 -8.93
C VAL A 288 -13.73 -8.45 -8.86
N ASP A 289 -12.75 -9.24 -8.43
CA ASP A 289 -12.98 -10.66 -8.11
C ASP A 289 -14.03 -10.77 -7.00
N VAL A 290 -14.90 -11.75 -7.13
CA VAL A 290 -15.92 -12.08 -6.12
C VAL A 290 -15.50 -13.32 -5.34
N PRO A 291 -16.01 -13.53 -4.11
CA PRO A 291 -15.79 -14.78 -3.40
C PRO A 291 -16.25 -15.95 -4.25
N ASP A 292 -15.33 -16.85 -4.56
CA ASP A 292 -15.63 -18.11 -5.23
C ASP A 292 -14.87 -19.26 -4.55
N ASP A 293 -15.04 -20.49 -5.09
CA ASP A 293 -14.36 -21.67 -4.57
C ASP A 293 -12.89 -21.77 -4.99
N ASP A 294 -12.40 -20.88 -5.86
CA ASP A 294 -11.00 -20.89 -6.27
C ASP A 294 -10.13 -20.30 -5.15
N PRO A 295 -9.30 -21.13 -4.49
CA PRO A 295 -8.43 -20.66 -3.42
C PRO A 295 -7.35 -19.67 -3.91
N MET A 296 -7.15 -19.58 -5.24
CA MET A 296 -6.20 -18.64 -5.85
C MET A 296 -6.80 -17.27 -6.10
N ARG A 297 -8.13 -17.16 -6.04
CA ARG A 297 -8.82 -15.88 -6.10
C ARG A 297 -9.05 -15.37 -4.70
N PHE A 298 -8.35 -14.34 -4.37
CA PHE A 298 -8.46 -13.71 -3.08
C PHE A 298 -9.43 -12.52 -3.16
N PHE A 299 -10.51 -12.63 -2.42
CA PHE A 299 -11.46 -11.56 -2.20
C PHE A 299 -11.34 -11.08 -0.77
N ILE A 300 -11.03 -9.80 -0.61
CA ILE A 300 -11.31 -9.05 0.62
C ILE A 300 -12.64 -8.35 0.39
N GLU A 301 -13.54 -8.40 1.36
CA GLU A 301 -14.70 -7.52 1.34
C GLU A 301 -14.18 -6.08 1.38
N LEU A 302 -14.30 -5.41 0.24
CA LEU A 302 -13.89 -4.01 0.16
C LEU A 302 -14.87 -3.16 0.96
N PRO A 303 -14.39 -2.12 1.65
CA PRO A 303 -15.28 -1.16 2.27
C PRO A 303 -16.12 -0.46 1.19
N ASP A 304 -17.18 0.26 1.61
CA ASP A 304 -18.05 0.98 0.71
C ASP A 304 -17.28 1.84 -0.31
N ILE A 305 -17.24 1.38 -1.55
CA ILE A 305 -16.69 2.13 -2.66
C ILE A 305 -17.68 3.22 -3.06
N SER A 306 -17.19 4.43 -3.25
CA SER A 306 -18.03 5.54 -3.73
C SER A 306 -18.62 5.21 -5.10
N ALA A 307 -19.91 5.50 -5.27
CA ALA A 307 -20.55 5.31 -6.57
C ALA A 307 -20.04 6.29 -7.65
N THR A 308 -19.49 7.43 -7.25
CA THR A 308 -18.99 8.49 -8.13
C THR A 308 -17.54 8.82 -7.84
N ASP A 309 -16.84 9.39 -8.82
CA ASP A 309 -15.46 9.83 -8.68
C ASP A 309 -15.33 10.85 -7.55
N PHE A 310 -14.14 10.87 -6.93
CA PHE A 310 -13.81 11.85 -5.90
C PHE A 310 -13.82 13.28 -6.47
N ASP A 311 -14.38 14.20 -5.73
CA ASP A 311 -14.40 15.62 -6.08
C ASP A 311 -13.40 16.39 -5.21
N PRO A 312 -12.20 16.70 -5.72
CA PRO A 312 -11.17 17.37 -4.93
C PRO A 312 -11.54 18.79 -4.50
N SER A 313 -12.57 19.40 -5.10
CA SER A 313 -13.07 20.71 -4.67
C SER A 313 -13.73 20.67 -3.29
N LYS A 314 -14.11 19.47 -2.81
CA LYS A 314 -14.72 19.24 -1.50
C LYS A 314 -13.71 18.98 -0.39
N ILE A 315 -12.42 18.92 -0.70
CA ILE A 315 -11.38 18.81 0.35
C ILE A 315 -11.44 20.09 1.16
N SER A 316 -11.79 19.95 2.44
CA SER A 316 -11.57 21.03 3.38
C SER A 316 -10.07 21.15 3.62
N LYS A 317 -9.44 22.11 2.97
CA LYS A 317 -8.03 22.40 3.24
C LYS A 317 -7.88 22.69 4.73
N PRO A 318 -6.90 22.09 5.43
CA PRO A 318 -6.63 22.46 6.79
C PRO A 318 -6.40 23.96 6.83
N ARG A 319 -7.22 24.64 7.60
CA ARG A 319 -7.14 26.11 7.73
C ARG A 319 -5.79 26.45 8.34
N ALA A 320 -4.96 27.15 7.58
CA ALA A 320 -3.62 27.50 8.01
C ALA A 320 -3.66 28.67 9.03
N LYS A 321 -2.66 28.74 9.92
CA LYS A 321 -2.47 29.93 10.74
C LYS A 321 -2.29 31.16 9.86
N GLY A 322 -3.13 32.18 10.07
CA GLY A 322 -3.19 33.37 9.24
C GLY A 322 -4.37 33.40 8.23
N ASP A 323 -4.96 32.28 7.92
CA ASP A 323 -6.20 32.18 7.16
C ASP A 323 -7.38 32.39 8.14
N VAL A 324 -7.76 33.63 8.35
CA VAL A 324 -8.72 34.03 9.39
C VAL A 324 -10.16 33.96 8.92
N ASN A 325 -10.40 33.98 7.61
CA ASN A 325 -11.74 33.83 7.03
C ASN A 325 -12.08 32.39 6.60
N GLY A 326 -11.08 31.48 6.58
CA GLY A 326 -11.24 30.08 6.23
C GLY A 326 -11.48 29.83 4.74
N ASP A 327 -11.03 30.76 3.86
CA ASP A 327 -11.16 30.59 2.41
C ASP A 327 -10.01 29.81 1.76
N GLY A 328 -9.03 29.37 2.57
CA GLY A 328 -7.84 28.62 2.16
C GLY A 328 -6.73 29.50 1.57
N ILE A 329 -6.85 30.83 1.61
CA ILE A 329 -5.88 31.77 1.05
C ILE A 329 -5.51 32.83 2.08
N ILE A 330 -4.27 32.86 2.52
CA ILE A 330 -3.78 33.91 3.43
C ILE A 330 -3.49 35.17 2.60
N ASN A 331 -4.34 36.20 2.75
CA ASN A 331 -4.26 37.42 1.97
C ASN A 331 -4.70 38.68 2.76
N ILE A 332 -4.92 39.80 2.08
CA ILE A 332 -5.29 41.07 2.70
C ILE A 332 -6.63 41.01 3.43
N SER A 333 -7.56 40.12 3.03
CA SER A 333 -8.83 39.94 3.70
C SER A 333 -8.68 39.51 5.14
N ASP A 334 -7.72 38.59 5.42
CA ASP A 334 -7.40 38.11 6.75
C ASP A 334 -6.81 39.20 7.64
N ILE A 335 -5.88 39.99 7.09
CA ILE A 335 -5.33 41.17 7.78
C ILE A 335 -6.47 42.11 8.16
N THR A 336 -7.43 42.32 7.27
CA THR A 336 -8.57 43.24 7.50
C THR A 336 -9.45 42.73 8.65
N LEU A 337 -9.69 41.41 8.72
CA LEU A 337 -10.49 40.80 9.79
C LEU A 337 -9.78 40.92 11.16
N VAL A 338 -8.47 40.64 11.23
CA VAL A 338 -7.69 40.78 12.44
C VAL A 338 -7.64 42.24 12.87
N ALA A 339 -7.41 43.19 11.95
CA ALA A 339 -7.40 44.61 12.25
C ALA A 339 -8.76 45.13 12.76
N ALA A 340 -9.86 44.63 12.20
CA ALA A 340 -11.22 44.95 12.66
C ALA A 340 -11.47 44.42 14.08
N HIS A 341 -10.98 43.21 14.38
CA HIS A 341 -11.08 42.61 15.73
C HIS A 341 -10.29 43.43 16.76
N ILE A 342 -9.05 43.78 16.46
CA ILE A 342 -8.17 44.59 17.35
C ILE A 342 -8.79 45.97 17.66
N LYS A 343 -9.49 46.56 16.65
CA LYS A 343 -10.17 47.85 16.81
C LYS A 343 -11.55 47.73 17.46
N GLY A 344 -12.04 46.51 17.77
CA GLY A 344 -13.36 46.27 18.32
C GLY A 344 -14.49 46.51 17.33
N LEU A 345 -14.20 46.66 16.02
CA LEU A 345 -15.21 46.91 14.99
C LEU A 345 -15.93 45.62 14.57
N ARG A 346 -15.25 44.48 14.68
CA ARG A 346 -15.79 43.15 14.42
C ARG A 346 -15.10 42.14 15.33
N ILE A 347 -15.85 41.43 16.13
CA ILE A 347 -15.31 40.40 17.00
C ILE A 347 -15.21 39.08 16.22
N LEU A 348 -14.04 38.46 16.20
CA LEU A 348 -13.83 37.14 15.62
C LEU A 348 -14.50 36.06 16.49
N SER A 349 -14.99 35.00 15.86
CA SER A 349 -15.44 33.82 16.56
C SER A 349 -14.28 33.15 17.34
N GLU A 350 -14.59 32.32 18.34
CA GLU A 350 -13.58 31.58 19.08
C GLU A 350 -12.76 30.64 18.15
N GLU A 351 -13.38 30.15 17.09
CA GLU A 351 -12.71 29.36 16.07
C GLU A 351 -11.75 30.21 15.24
N ASP A 352 -12.21 31.36 14.71
CA ASP A 352 -11.35 32.25 13.90
C ASP A 352 -10.19 32.84 14.69
N LYS A 353 -10.35 33.04 15.99
CA LYS A 353 -9.27 33.48 16.89
C LYS A 353 -8.10 32.51 16.92
N LYS A 354 -8.37 31.20 16.83
CA LYS A 354 -7.31 30.19 16.75
C LYS A 354 -6.38 30.39 15.57
N TYR A 355 -6.91 30.86 14.45
CA TYR A 355 -6.15 31.10 13.21
C TYR A 355 -5.59 32.52 13.14
N ALA A 356 -6.20 33.47 13.84
CA ALA A 356 -5.72 34.83 13.96
C ALA A 356 -4.49 34.98 14.89
N ASP A 357 -4.40 34.14 15.93
CA ASP A 357 -3.23 34.06 16.82
C ASP A 357 -2.11 33.26 16.12
N VAL A 358 -1.37 33.95 15.27
CA VAL A 358 -0.31 33.35 14.44
C VAL A 358 0.97 33.11 15.24
N ASN A 359 1.18 33.89 16.30
CA ASN A 359 2.35 33.73 17.15
C ASN A 359 2.16 32.74 18.30
N GLY A 360 0.90 32.33 18.58
CA GLY A 360 0.57 31.33 19.58
C GLY A 360 0.67 31.86 21.03
N ASP A 361 0.61 33.21 21.24
CA ASP A 361 0.72 33.81 22.58
C ASP A 361 -0.63 33.95 23.29
N GLY A 362 -1.71 33.51 22.68
CA GLY A 362 -3.08 33.59 23.20
C GLY A 362 -3.72 34.97 23.10
N LYS A 363 -3.08 35.94 22.43
CA LYS A 363 -3.57 37.30 22.24
C LYS A 363 -3.63 37.65 20.77
N ILE A 364 -4.70 38.30 20.34
CA ILE A 364 -4.79 38.80 18.97
C ILE A 364 -4.46 40.30 18.95
N ASN A 365 -3.32 40.63 18.38
CA ASN A 365 -2.79 41.98 18.40
C ASN A 365 -1.98 42.33 17.13
N VAL A 366 -1.28 43.47 17.13
CA VAL A 366 -0.51 43.96 15.98
C VAL A 366 0.64 43.03 15.61
N THR A 367 1.11 42.17 16.53
CA THR A 367 2.18 41.20 16.25
C THR A 367 1.71 40.14 15.28
N ASP A 368 0.47 39.68 15.45
CA ASP A 368 -0.19 38.69 14.53
C ASP A 368 -0.39 39.29 13.15
N LEU A 369 -0.90 40.51 13.07
CA LEU A 369 -0.99 41.26 11.82
C LEU A 369 0.35 41.33 11.08
N THR A 370 1.43 41.57 11.81
CA THR A 370 2.77 41.64 11.23
C THR A 370 3.21 40.28 10.69
N LYS A 371 2.92 39.20 11.43
CA LYS A 371 3.22 37.82 10.99
C LYS A 371 2.41 37.42 9.78
N ILE A 372 1.09 37.67 9.75
CA ILE A 372 0.24 37.43 8.56
C ILE A 372 0.81 38.19 7.35
N SER A 373 1.18 39.44 7.55
CA SER A 373 1.81 40.27 6.50
C SER A 373 3.14 39.69 6.00
N ALA A 374 3.91 39.06 6.87
CA ALA A 374 5.17 38.41 6.51
C ALA A 374 4.92 37.11 5.70
N ILE A 375 3.89 36.32 6.07
CA ILE A 375 3.45 35.15 5.32
C ILE A 375 3.05 35.57 3.90
N ILE A 376 2.20 36.56 3.74
CA ILE A 376 1.75 37.06 2.43
C ILE A 376 2.92 37.51 1.56
N LYS A 377 3.95 38.09 2.16
CA LYS A 377 5.18 38.55 1.46
C LYS A 377 6.20 37.43 1.21
N GLY A 378 5.90 36.18 1.58
CA GLY A 378 6.84 35.07 1.48
C GLY A 378 8.10 35.21 2.36
N LYS A 379 8.04 36.01 3.44
CA LYS A 379 9.16 36.31 4.36
C LYS A 379 9.08 35.57 5.69
N ALA A 380 8.00 34.80 5.92
CA ALA A 380 7.87 33.93 7.09
C ALA A 380 8.53 32.58 6.77
N ARG A 381 9.55 32.23 7.53
CA ARG A 381 10.08 30.87 7.68
C ARG A 381 9.58 30.32 8.99
#